data_4ec8990b45a937cd8723ae5da7808f5a
#
_entry.id   4ec8990b45a937cd8723ae5da7808f5a
#
_cell.length_a   1.000
_cell.length_b   1.000
_cell.length_c   1.000
_cell.angle_alpha   90.00
_cell.angle_beta   90.00
_cell.angle_gamma   90.00
#
_symmetry.space_group_name_H-M   'P 1'
#
loop_
_entity.id
_entity.type
_entity.pdbx_description
1 polymer ?
#
loop_
_entity_poly.entity_id
_entity_poly.type
_entity_poly.pdbx_seq_one_letter_code
_entity_poly.pdbx_strand_id
1 'polypeptide(L)'
;MAPMASAATFQIELDYMVETGPGAHSHMPSAAEIATVVQMFACQGHTLIVQVDDALPHHDLLQLDPNNSNNFFGYSGEPDSYGALKSTWYDHAGQSGWHYCIFGHRYETKDLQGNYIPSGSSGLGEILGDDFIVTMGGFLGEVGSPFDRASTLAHEFGHNLGLGHCGSGDCEFVGDGMPNLPSIMSYSYQLEGVRSGMVCNGLVPTEVAGLFKEMDYSGGRMCSLWEALLDEPLGTTMTAVDWDCSGGVSGFVAHDLSTSGAGWCDDAGFIGVIDDLNEWASIQDVTAFKSAASLEILPMASCITAEEVAEMRSMKAFCAQPTAATEACVSAKALFVTAGASPGGADGRCQSPYPTVAGANAAATNGSALFLRPGTYDETGVVTLSKPMWIYAVKSALIR
;
A
#
# COMPACT_ATOMS: atom_id res chain seq x y z
N MET A 1 25.03 -3.38 -0.64
CA MET A 1 23.81 -4.20 -0.72
C MET A 1 23.29 -4.31 0.68
N ALA A 2 22.12 -3.74 0.97
CA ALA A 2 21.41 -4.13 2.18
C ALA A 2 21.14 -5.64 2.09
N PRO A 3 21.22 -6.40 3.18
CA PRO A 3 20.85 -7.80 3.13
C PRO A 3 19.40 -7.88 2.62
N MET A 4 19.18 -8.63 1.55
CA MET A 4 17.80 -9.01 1.22
C MET A 4 17.24 -9.71 2.45
N ALA A 5 16.06 -9.31 2.88
CA ALA A 5 15.38 -10.04 3.94
C ALA A 5 15.38 -11.51 3.56
N SER A 6 15.72 -12.37 4.50
CA SER A 6 15.68 -13.82 4.24
C SER A 6 14.25 -14.19 3.87
N ALA A 7 14.09 -15.12 2.91
CA ALA A 7 12.79 -15.64 2.56
C ALA A 7 12.02 -16.07 3.83
N ALA A 8 10.82 -15.53 4.00
CA ALA A 8 9.94 -15.84 5.13
C ALA A 8 8.68 -16.54 4.63
N THR A 9 8.03 -17.28 5.51
CA THR A 9 6.71 -17.86 5.27
C THR A 9 5.72 -17.22 6.24
N PHE A 10 4.66 -16.63 5.71
CA PHE A 10 3.57 -16.03 6.43
C PHE A 10 2.31 -16.87 6.24
N GLN A 11 1.43 -16.90 7.23
CA GLN A 11 0.23 -17.73 7.20
C GLN A 11 -0.98 -16.93 7.70
N ILE A 12 -2.08 -16.98 6.96
CA ILE A 12 -3.34 -16.32 7.31
C ILE A 12 -4.43 -17.38 7.25
N GLU A 13 -5.18 -17.52 8.34
CA GLU A 13 -6.51 -18.12 8.33
C GLU A 13 -7.53 -17.02 8.10
N LEU A 14 -8.43 -17.23 7.14
CA LEU A 14 -9.38 -16.24 6.69
C LEU A 14 -10.79 -16.84 6.71
N ASP A 15 -11.62 -16.28 7.57
CA ASP A 15 -13.05 -16.56 7.63
C ASP A 15 -13.86 -15.44 6.99
N TYR A 16 -15.08 -15.71 6.59
CA TYR A 16 -15.90 -14.72 5.87
C TYR A 16 -17.37 -14.82 6.25
N MET A 17 -18.02 -13.66 6.35
CA MET A 17 -19.45 -13.60 6.63
C MET A 17 -20.29 -13.84 5.39
N VAL A 18 -21.41 -14.54 5.58
CA VAL A 18 -22.39 -14.85 4.53
C VAL A 18 -23.79 -14.48 4.99
N GLU A 19 -24.45 -13.59 4.27
CA GLU A 19 -25.86 -13.30 4.43
C GLU A 19 -26.71 -14.25 3.61
N THR A 20 -27.82 -14.72 4.19
CA THR A 20 -28.78 -15.61 3.56
C THR A 20 -30.17 -15.00 3.54
N GLY A 21 -30.93 -15.19 2.47
CA GLY A 21 -32.28 -14.64 2.33
C GLY A 21 -32.37 -13.46 1.37
N PRO A 22 -33.36 -12.55 1.55
CA PRO A 22 -33.45 -11.33 0.73
C PRO A 22 -32.24 -10.43 0.96
N GLY A 23 -31.53 -10.07 -0.09
CA GLY A 23 -30.26 -9.30 0.02
C GLY A 23 -29.02 -10.18 0.16
N ALA A 24 -29.15 -11.51 0.06
CA ALA A 24 -28.06 -12.46 0.23
C ALA A 24 -26.79 -12.08 -0.52
N HIS A 25 -25.68 -11.97 0.20
CA HIS A 25 -24.37 -11.71 -0.34
C HIS A 25 -23.30 -12.42 0.50
N SER A 26 -22.09 -12.47 -0.01
CA SER A 26 -20.97 -13.10 0.65
C SER A 26 -19.76 -12.19 0.63
N HIS A 27 -19.08 -12.06 1.74
CA HIS A 27 -17.81 -11.34 1.85
C HIS A 27 -16.62 -12.22 1.46
N MET A 28 -16.83 -13.46 1.05
CA MET A 28 -15.76 -14.38 0.63
C MET A 28 -14.93 -13.77 -0.50
N PRO A 29 -13.61 -13.60 -0.33
CA PRO A 29 -12.74 -13.21 -1.43
C PRO A 29 -12.62 -14.36 -2.44
N SER A 30 -12.51 -14.03 -3.72
CA SER A 30 -12.30 -15.03 -4.75
C SER A 30 -10.87 -15.60 -4.72
N ALA A 31 -10.70 -16.80 -5.26
CA ALA A 31 -9.38 -17.40 -5.40
C ALA A 31 -8.40 -16.54 -6.22
N ALA A 32 -8.90 -15.72 -7.16
CA ALA A 32 -8.08 -14.81 -7.95
C ALA A 32 -7.56 -13.64 -7.10
N GLU A 33 -8.39 -13.09 -6.22
CA GLU A 33 -8.00 -12.03 -5.28
C GLU A 33 -6.91 -12.52 -4.33
N ILE A 34 -7.11 -13.69 -3.72
CA ILE A 34 -6.11 -14.33 -2.87
C ILE A 34 -4.81 -14.59 -3.64
N ALA A 35 -4.90 -15.14 -4.85
CA ALA A 35 -3.73 -15.41 -5.68
C ALA A 35 -2.92 -14.14 -6.01
N THR A 36 -3.58 -12.99 -6.13
CA THR A 36 -2.90 -11.72 -6.35
C THR A 36 -2.08 -11.29 -5.15
N VAL A 37 -2.62 -11.41 -3.94
CA VAL A 37 -1.89 -11.11 -2.69
C VAL A 37 -0.73 -12.08 -2.51
N VAL A 38 -0.96 -13.38 -2.70
CA VAL A 38 0.10 -14.41 -2.63
C VAL A 38 1.23 -14.11 -3.63
N GLN A 39 0.88 -13.70 -4.86
CA GLN A 39 1.88 -13.35 -5.88
C GLN A 39 2.69 -12.11 -5.49
N MET A 40 2.09 -11.11 -4.84
CA MET A 40 2.78 -9.93 -4.36
C MET A 40 3.93 -10.32 -3.40
N PHE A 41 3.68 -11.21 -2.46
CA PHE A 41 4.69 -11.73 -1.54
C PHE A 41 5.73 -12.61 -2.25
N ALA A 42 5.29 -13.49 -3.16
CA ALA A 42 6.18 -14.37 -3.91
C ALA A 42 7.19 -13.60 -4.77
N CYS A 43 6.80 -12.44 -5.28
CA CYS A 43 7.67 -11.55 -6.03
C CYS A 43 8.86 -11.03 -5.22
N GLN A 44 8.72 -10.91 -3.93
CA GLN A 44 9.79 -10.48 -3.01
C GLN A 44 10.56 -11.69 -2.41
N GLY A 45 10.22 -12.88 -2.86
CA GLY A 45 10.88 -14.12 -2.40
C GLY A 45 10.29 -14.68 -1.11
N HIS A 46 9.15 -14.15 -0.66
CA HIS A 46 8.42 -14.68 0.50
C HIS A 46 7.35 -15.68 0.07
N THR A 47 6.92 -16.52 1.00
CA THR A 47 5.77 -17.42 0.83
C THR A 47 4.63 -16.90 1.68
N LEU A 48 3.46 -16.69 1.08
CA LEU A 48 2.22 -16.41 1.79
C LEU A 48 1.26 -17.58 1.60
N ILE A 49 0.77 -18.14 2.69
CA ILE A 49 -0.26 -19.17 2.72
C ILE A 49 -1.53 -18.52 3.25
N VAL A 50 -2.60 -18.54 2.47
CA VAL A 50 -3.92 -18.09 2.89
C VAL A 50 -4.87 -19.26 2.86
N GLN A 51 -5.34 -19.65 4.03
CA GLN A 51 -6.38 -20.66 4.20
C GLN A 51 -7.71 -19.93 4.32
N VAL A 52 -8.54 -20.00 3.28
CA VAL A 52 -9.92 -19.53 3.33
C VAL A 52 -10.74 -20.68 3.90
N ASP A 53 -11.39 -20.45 5.03
CA ASP A 53 -11.95 -21.53 5.83
C ASP A 53 -13.46 -21.39 6.03
N ASP A 54 -13.90 -20.86 7.13
CA ASP A 54 -15.28 -20.96 7.57
C ASP A 54 -16.19 -19.84 7.06
N ALA A 55 -17.43 -20.21 6.73
CA ALA A 55 -18.50 -19.27 6.43
C ALA A 55 -19.23 -18.89 7.72
N LEU A 56 -18.93 -17.71 8.24
CA LEU A 56 -19.52 -17.19 9.47
C LEU A 56 -20.95 -16.69 9.24
N PRO A 57 -21.82 -16.73 10.27
CA PRO A 57 -23.07 -16.00 10.24
C PRO A 57 -22.83 -14.50 9.97
N HIS A 58 -23.69 -13.91 9.14
CA HIS A 58 -23.61 -12.48 8.85
C HIS A 58 -24.05 -11.64 10.05
N HIS A 59 -23.25 -10.63 10.37
CA HIS A 59 -23.56 -9.57 11.31
C HIS A 59 -23.36 -8.24 10.60
N ASP A 60 -24.37 -7.34 10.64
CA ASP A 60 -24.27 -6.01 10.04
C ASP A 60 -23.13 -5.20 10.65
N LEU A 61 -22.88 -5.43 11.94
CA LEU A 61 -21.81 -4.80 12.69
C LEU A 61 -21.03 -5.83 13.48
N LEU A 62 -19.74 -5.92 13.19
CA LEU A 62 -18.80 -6.70 14.00
C LEU A 62 -18.41 -5.86 15.22
N GLN A 63 -18.69 -6.38 16.40
CA GLN A 63 -18.32 -5.70 17.63
C GLN A 63 -16.85 -5.89 17.97
N LEU A 64 -16.19 -4.80 18.26
CA LEU A 64 -14.83 -4.79 18.81
C LEU A 64 -14.90 -4.53 20.31
N ASP A 65 -13.85 -4.89 21.07
CA ASP A 65 -13.86 -4.65 22.52
C ASP A 65 -13.72 -3.15 22.83
N PRO A 66 -14.79 -2.48 23.20
CA PRO A 66 -14.77 -1.03 23.41
C PRO A 66 -14.07 -0.61 24.71
N ASN A 67 -13.83 -1.56 25.60
CA ASN A 67 -13.28 -1.32 26.94
C ASN A 67 -11.76 -1.50 26.97
N ASN A 68 -11.19 -2.07 25.90
CA ASN A 68 -9.77 -2.32 25.81
C ASN A 68 -9.16 -1.53 24.65
N SER A 69 -8.71 -0.33 24.95
CA SER A 69 -8.05 0.55 23.98
C SER A 69 -6.76 -0.02 23.39
N ASN A 70 -6.24 -1.09 23.97
CA ASN A 70 -5.01 -1.76 23.53
C ASN A 70 -5.27 -3.11 22.87
N ASN A 71 -6.49 -3.61 22.88
CA ASN A 71 -6.88 -4.85 22.23
C ASN A 71 -8.35 -4.78 21.80
N PHE A 72 -8.60 -4.13 20.68
CA PHE A 72 -9.93 -4.01 20.11
C PHE A 72 -10.50 -5.36 19.63
N PHE A 73 -9.62 -6.29 19.28
CA PHE A 73 -10.02 -7.64 18.86
C PHE A 73 -10.27 -8.60 20.03
N GLY A 74 -10.25 -8.09 21.26
CA GLY A 74 -10.56 -8.84 22.45
C GLY A 74 -12.00 -9.32 22.51
N TYR A 75 -12.26 -10.19 23.49
CA TYR A 75 -13.60 -10.69 23.74
C TYR A 75 -14.44 -9.65 24.49
N SER A 76 -15.52 -9.15 23.85
CA SER A 76 -16.43 -8.19 24.47
C SER A 76 -17.53 -8.82 25.31
N GLY A 77 -17.70 -10.13 25.26
CA GLY A 77 -18.79 -10.88 25.90
C GLY A 77 -20.02 -11.07 25.02
N GLU A 78 -20.08 -10.40 23.87
CA GLU A 78 -21.18 -10.52 22.93
C GLU A 78 -20.88 -11.59 21.86
N PRO A 79 -21.89 -12.38 21.43
CA PRO A 79 -21.68 -13.48 20.48
C PRO A 79 -21.19 -13.05 19.09
N ASP A 80 -21.44 -11.81 18.71
CA ASP A 80 -21.06 -11.18 17.45
C ASP A 80 -19.80 -10.29 17.57
N SER A 81 -19.09 -10.41 18.70
CA SER A 81 -17.79 -9.77 18.84
C SER A 81 -16.69 -10.52 18.09
N TYR A 82 -15.69 -9.79 17.61
CA TYR A 82 -14.53 -10.40 16.97
C TYR A 82 -13.91 -11.51 17.81
N GLY A 83 -13.65 -11.25 19.10
CA GLY A 83 -13.06 -12.23 20.00
C GLY A 83 -13.93 -13.46 20.24
N ALA A 84 -15.27 -13.32 20.22
CA ALA A 84 -16.18 -14.46 20.33
C ALA A 84 -16.15 -15.32 19.05
N LEU A 85 -16.16 -14.68 17.89
CA LEU A 85 -16.03 -15.38 16.60
C LEU A 85 -14.68 -16.08 16.51
N LYS A 86 -13.57 -15.37 16.79
CA LYS A 86 -12.24 -15.97 16.84
C LYS A 86 -12.17 -17.17 17.79
N SER A 87 -12.73 -17.08 18.98
CA SER A 87 -12.71 -18.19 19.95
C SER A 87 -13.49 -19.42 19.50
N THR A 88 -14.41 -19.25 18.55
CA THR A 88 -15.29 -20.31 18.06
C THR A 88 -14.77 -20.95 16.78
N TRP A 89 -14.20 -20.15 15.88
CA TRP A 89 -13.94 -20.53 14.49
C TRP A 89 -12.44 -20.60 14.14
N TYR A 90 -11.56 -19.92 14.89
CA TYR A 90 -10.13 -19.93 14.60
C TYR A 90 -9.49 -21.29 14.91
N ASP A 91 -9.11 -22.03 13.88
CA ASP A 91 -8.60 -23.39 13.96
C ASP A 91 -7.13 -23.48 14.42
N HIS A 92 -6.36 -22.40 14.23
CA HIS A 92 -4.94 -22.38 14.56
C HIS A 92 -4.64 -21.80 15.95
N ALA A 93 -5.64 -21.75 16.83
CA ALA A 93 -5.47 -21.23 18.18
C ALA A 93 -4.31 -21.92 18.92
N GLY A 94 -3.36 -21.09 19.40
CA GLY A 94 -2.14 -21.57 20.08
C GLY A 94 -1.04 -22.10 19.16
N GLN A 95 -1.21 -22.06 17.85
CA GLN A 95 -0.14 -22.32 16.89
C GLN A 95 0.58 -20.99 16.55
N SER A 96 1.91 -21.03 16.53
CA SER A 96 2.69 -19.85 16.14
C SER A 96 2.73 -19.69 14.63
N GLY A 97 2.89 -18.44 14.15
CA GLY A 97 3.05 -18.14 12.75
C GLY A 97 1.76 -17.95 11.96
N TRP A 98 0.59 -17.98 12.63
CA TRP A 98 -0.70 -17.74 12.01
C TRP A 98 -1.29 -16.40 12.42
N HIS A 99 -1.82 -15.69 11.42
CA HIS A 99 -2.64 -14.51 11.57
C HIS A 99 -4.10 -14.87 11.32
N TYR A 100 -5.02 -14.18 11.96
CA TYR A 100 -6.45 -14.41 11.81
C TYR A 100 -7.15 -13.20 11.19
N CYS A 101 -7.91 -13.45 10.14
CA CYS A 101 -8.65 -12.44 9.39
C CYS A 101 -10.14 -12.80 9.32
N ILE A 102 -11.01 -11.81 9.55
CA ILE A 102 -12.43 -11.92 9.23
C ILE A 102 -12.77 -10.95 8.10
N PHE A 103 -13.33 -11.47 7.01
CA PHE A 103 -14.02 -10.66 6.01
C PHE A 103 -15.45 -10.45 6.45
N GLY A 104 -15.73 -9.27 7.00
CA GLY A 104 -17.01 -8.90 7.57
C GLY A 104 -17.73 -7.79 6.78
N HIS A 105 -18.93 -7.43 7.27
CA HIS A 105 -19.71 -6.37 6.66
C HIS A 105 -19.18 -5.00 7.09
N ARG A 106 -19.35 -4.62 8.34
CA ARG A 106 -18.81 -3.40 8.98
C ARG A 106 -18.41 -3.70 10.41
N TYR A 107 -17.64 -2.82 11.02
CA TYR A 107 -17.37 -2.85 12.44
C TYR A 107 -17.85 -1.59 13.14
N GLU A 108 -17.97 -1.64 14.45
CA GLU A 108 -18.35 -0.49 15.25
C GLU A 108 -17.18 0.47 15.46
N THR A 109 -17.48 1.75 15.39
CA THR A 109 -16.59 2.83 15.83
C THR A 109 -17.35 3.77 16.75
N LYS A 110 -16.69 4.78 17.32
CA LYS A 110 -17.35 5.79 18.16
C LYS A 110 -17.42 7.14 17.45
N ASP A 111 -18.59 7.75 17.49
CA ASP A 111 -18.75 9.15 17.07
C ASP A 111 -18.09 10.12 18.08
N LEU A 112 -18.08 11.41 17.76
CA LEU A 112 -17.53 12.46 18.63
C LEU A 112 -18.26 12.58 19.99
N GLN A 113 -19.43 12.00 20.12
CA GLN A 113 -20.24 11.96 21.34
C GLN A 113 -20.01 10.67 22.14
N GLY A 114 -19.22 9.73 21.60
CA GLY A 114 -18.92 8.43 22.21
C GLY A 114 -19.98 7.36 21.97
N ASN A 115 -20.94 7.57 21.06
CA ASN A 115 -21.91 6.54 20.68
C ASN A 115 -21.30 5.58 19.65
N TYR A 116 -21.66 4.31 19.74
CA TYR A 116 -21.27 3.33 18.73
C TYR A 116 -22.04 3.54 17.44
N ILE A 117 -21.31 3.62 16.36
CA ILE A 117 -21.84 3.77 15.00
C ILE A 117 -21.10 2.81 14.04
N PRO A 118 -21.72 2.44 12.91
CA PRO A 118 -21.02 1.69 11.88
C PRO A 118 -19.81 2.46 11.34
N SER A 119 -18.65 1.81 11.31
CA SER A 119 -17.48 2.34 10.61
C SER A 119 -17.68 2.31 9.12
N GLY A 120 -17.23 3.34 8.41
CA GLY A 120 -17.12 3.37 6.96
C GLY A 120 -15.79 2.82 6.44
N SER A 121 -14.87 2.45 7.33
CA SER A 121 -13.52 1.99 7.00
C SER A 121 -13.52 0.65 6.25
N SER A 122 -12.56 0.48 5.35
CA SER A 122 -12.38 -0.75 4.57
C SER A 122 -11.84 -1.91 5.39
N GLY A 123 -11.22 -1.63 6.54
CA GLY A 123 -10.68 -2.64 7.43
C GLY A 123 -10.04 -2.05 8.68
N LEU A 124 -9.41 -2.91 9.44
CA LEU A 124 -8.71 -2.59 10.68
C LEU A 124 -7.69 -3.69 10.99
N GLY A 125 -6.45 -3.34 11.30
CA GLY A 125 -5.39 -4.29 11.64
C GLY A 125 -4.60 -3.88 12.87
N GLU A 126 -4.15 -4.86 13.65
CA GLU A 126 -3.17 -4.63 14.70
C GLU A 126 -1.80 -4.32 14.09
N ILE A 127 -1.15 -3.27 14.54
CA ILE A 127 0.25 -3.04 14.15
C ILE A 127 1.15 -3.99 14.95
N LEU A 128 1.97 -4.80 14.26
CA LEU A 128 2.75 -5.88 14.86
C LEU A 128 1.89 -6.87 15.66
N GLY A 129 0.74 -7.22 15.11
CA GLY A 129 -0.22 -8.13 15.72
C GLY A 129 -0.44 -9.41 14.91
N ASP A 130 -1.55 -10.08 15.21
CA ASP A 130 -1.98 -11.29 14.51
C ASP A 130 -3.46 -11.26 14.13
N ASP A 131 -4.15 -10.17 14.44
CA ASP A 131 -5.57 -10.01 14.19
C ASP A 131 -5.86 -8.85 13.25
N PHE A 132 -6.78 -9.06 12.31
CA PHE A 132 -7.27 -8.00 11.44
C PHE A 132 -8.62 -8.33 10.81
N ILE A 133 -9.30 -7.30 10.30
CA ILE A 133 -10.59 -7.44 9.61
C ILE A 133 -10.57 -6.68 8.28
N VAL A 134 -11.33 -7.18 7.31
CA VAL A 134 -11.66 -6.49 6.07
C VAL A 134 -13.16 -6.26 6.04
N THR A 135 -13.60 -5.00 5.88
CA THR A 135 -15.01 -4.62 6.00
C THR A 135 -15.43 -3.73 4.85
N MET A 136 -16.17 -4.30 3.90
CA MET A 136 -16.55 -3.63 2.65
C MET A 136 -18.03 -3.23 2.57
N GLY A 137 -18.78 -3.27 3.68
CA GLY A 137 -20.21 -2.94 3.70
C GLY A 137 -20.53 -1.47 3.40
N GLY A 138 -19.54 -0.57 3.46
CA GLY A 138 -19.65 0.82 3.00
C GLY A 138 -19.34 1.01 1.51
N PHE A 139 -18.87 0.00 0.82
CA PHE A 139 -18.37 0.09 -0.55
C PHE A 139 -19.36 -0.48 -1.57
N LEU A 140 -18.98 -0.43 -2.86
CA LEU A 140 -19.84 -0.85 -3.97
C LEU A 140 -20.43 -2.25 -3.75
N GLY A 141 -21.76 -2.32 -3.75
CA GLY A 141 -22.50 -3.58 -3.58
C GLY A 141 -22.31 -4.23 -2.23
N GLU A 142 -21.93 -3.45 -1.22
CA GLU A 142 -21.68 -3.89 0.16
C GLU A 142 -20.55 -4.92 0.34
N VAL A 143 -19.80 -5.16 -0.73
CA VAL A 143 -18.67 -6.10 -0.77
C VAL A 143 -17.41 -5.51 -1.42
N GLY A 144 -17.47 -4.28 -1.93
CA GLY A 144 -16.38 -3.66 -2.68
C GLY A 144 -16.06 -4.34 -4.01
N SER A 145 -15.14 -3.77 -4.76
CA SER A 145 -14.60 -4.40 -5.97
C SER A 145 -13.60 -5.52 -5.62
N PRO A 146 -13.30 -6.44 -6.55
CA PRO A 146 -12.24 -7.44 -6.34
C PRO A 146 -10.89 -6.83 -5.95
N PHE A 147 -10.55 -5.67 -6.53
CA PHE A 147 -9.31 -4.97 -6.16
C PHE A 147 -9.39 -4.42 -4.74
N ASP A 148 -10.49 -3.78 -4.36
CA ASP A 148 -10.66 -3.20 -3.02
C ASP A 148 -10.48 -4.27 -1.95
N ARG A 149 -11.07 -5.46 -2.13
CA ARG A 149 -10.93 -6.59 -1.20
C ARG A 149 -9.51 -7.12 -1.12
N ALA A 150 -8.87 -7.37 -2.26
CA ALA A 150 -7.52 -7.91 -2.31
C ALA A 150 -6.51 -6.90 -1.75
N SER A 151 -6.64 -5.63 -2.12
CA SER A 151 -5.76 -4.57 -1.65
C SER A 151 -5.92 -4.31 -0.16
N THR A 152 -7.15 -4.29 0.36
CA THR A 152 -7.38 -4.16 1.80
C THR A 152 -6.88 -5.38 2.57
N LEU A 153 -7.05 -6.61 2.06
CA LEU A 153 -6.45 -7.79 2.68
C LEU A 153 -4.94 -7.63 2.86
N ALA A 154 -4.25 -7.18 1.81
CA ALA A 154 -2.80 -6.98 1.89
C ALA A 154 -2.44 -5.77 2.76
N HIS A 155 -3.25 -4.70 2.78
CA HIS A 155 -3.05 -3.53 3.61
C HIS A 155 -3.14 -3.87 5.11
N GLU A 156 -4.23 -4.49 5.54
CA GLU A 156 -4.42 -4.87 6.94
C GLU A 156 -3.37 -5.88 7.41
N PHE A 157 -3.02 -6.82 6.53
CA PHE A 157 -1.93 -7.73 6.81
C PHE A 157 -0.58 -6.99 6.91
N GLY A 158 -0.38 -5.93 6.14
CA GLY A 158 0.78 -5.04 6.26
C GLY A 158 0.90 -4.43 7.66
N HIS A 159 -0.21 -4.03 8.29
CA HIS A 159 -0.22 -3.58 9.67
C HIS A 159 0.24 -4.68 10.63
N ASN A 160 -0.25 -5.90 10.47
CA ASN A 160 0.22 -7.03 11.28
C ASN A 160 1.73 -7.27 11.11
N LEU A 161 2.29 -6.95 9.96
CA LEU A 161 3.73 -7.01 9.69
C LEU A 161 4.50 -5.76 10.12
N GLY A 162 3.85 -4.80 10.79
CA GLY A 162 4.47 -3.61 11.36
C GLY A 162 4.55 -2.40 10.44
N LEU A 163 3.82 -2.41 9.33
CA LEU A 163 3.76 -1.26 8.44
C LEU A 163 2.67 -0.28 8.90
N GLY A 164 2.97 1.00 8.87
CA GLY A 164 2.02 2.10 9.01
C GLY A 164 1.65 2.68 7.64
N HIS A 165 0.75 3.65 7.60
CA HIS A 165 0.31 4.30 6.36
C HIS A 165 1.41 5.13 5.69
N CYS A 166 2.44 5.49 6.40
CA CYS A 166 3.64 6.18 5.91
C CYS A 166 4.87 5.27 5.82
N GLY A 167 4.69 3.98 5.75
CA GLY A 167 5.75 2.99 5.81
C GLY A 167 6.02 2.52 7.24
N SER A 168 7.28 2.33 7.62
CA SER A 168 7.64 1.97 8.98
C SER A 168 7.76 3.21 9.85
N GLY A 169 6.98 3.34 10.90
CA GLY A 169 7.13 4.41 11.89
C GLY A 169 5.84 5.15 12.22
N ASP A 170 6.02 6.26 12.90
CA ASP A 170 4.95 7.13 13.35
C ASP A 170 4.56 8.08 12.21
N CYS A 171 3.31 7.97 11.78
CA CYS A 171 2.75 8.81 10.72
C CYS A 171 2.17 10.14 11.22
N GLU A 172 2.28 10.44 12.52
CA GLU A 172 1.67 11.64 13.13
C GLU A 172 2.09 12.95 12.43
N PHE A 173 3.27 12.97 11.81
CA PHE A 173 3.82 14.16 11.15
C PHE A 173 3.86 14.07 9.62
N VAL A 174 3.53 12.94 9.03
CA VAL A 174 3.75 12.69 7.59
C VAL A 174 2.44 12.40 6.86
N GLY A 175 1.35 12.15 7.59
CA GLY A 175 0.02 11.86 7.02
C GLY A 175 -0.09 10.53 6.29
N ASP A 176 -1.32 10.15 6.00
CA ASP A 176 -1.68 8.83 5.48
C ASP A 176 -1.62 8.72 3.94
N GLY A 177 -1.45 9.83 3.25
CA GLY A 177 -1.57 9.94 1.79
C GLY A 177 -0.31 10.31 1.05
N MET A 178 0.86 9.86 1.47
CA MET A 178 2.16 10.23 0.90
C MET A 178 2.28 9.92 -0.60
N PRO A 179 2.50 10.92 -1.45
CA PRO A 179 2.52 10.71 -2.91
C PRO A 179 3.77 9.99 -3.42
N ASN A 180 4.86 10.02 -2.66
CA ASN A 180 6.12 9.35 -3.00
C ASN A 180 6.35 8.05 -2.21
N LEU A 181 5.35 7.59 -1.47
CA LEU A 181 5.30 6.24 -0.91
C LEU A 181 4.30 5.42 -1.73
N PRO A 182 4.70 4.87 -2.85
CA PRO A 182 3.81 4.15 -3.75
C PRO A 182 3.63 2.73 -3.24
N SER A 183 2.81 2.63 -2.26
CA SER A 183 2.46 1.45 -1.51
C SER A 183 0.95 1.43 -1.28
N ILE A 184 0.36 0.24 -1.26
CA ILE A 184 -1.02 0.10 -0.81
C ILE A 184 -1.18 0.44 0.68
N MET A 185 -0.10 0.61 1.43
CA MET A 185 -0.18 1.16 2.79
C MET A 185 -0.52 2.64 2.81
N SER A 186 -0.16 3.39 1.77
CA SER A 186 -0.57 4.78 1.62
C SER A 186 -2.01 4.88 1.09
N TYR A 187 -2.83 5.69 1.71
CA TYR A 187 -4.22 5.92 1.29
C TYR A 187 -4.33 6.44 -0.14
N SER A 188 -3.31 7.13 -0.66
CA SER A 188 -3.25 7.55 -2.06
C SER A 188 -3.29 6.38 -3.04
N TYR A 189 -2.90 5.18 -2.63
CA TYR A 189 -2.76 4.02 -3.50
C TYR A 189 -3.55 2.80 -3.04
N GLN A 190 -4.03 2.76 -1.80
CA GLN A 190 -4.70 1.58 -1.24
C GLN A 190 -5.81 1.05 -2.17
N LEU A 191 -6.76 1.88 -2.58
CA LEU A 191 -7.87 1.46 -3.43
C LEU A 191 -7.74 1.93 -4.89
N GLU A 192 -6.77 2.79 -5.18
CA GLU A 192 -6.41 3.20 -6.54
C GLU A 192 -5.35 2.31 -7.17
N GLY A 193 -4.56 1.64 -6.34
CA GLY A 193 -3.42 0.83 -6.76
C GLY A 193 -2.24 1.66 -7.24
N VAL A 194 -1.12 1.00 -7.38
CA VAL A 194 0.07 1.50 -8.05
C VAL A 194 0.02 1.06 -9.51
N ARG A 195 0.71 1.77 -10.40
CA ARG A 195 0.55 1.51 -11.84
C ARG A 195 1.42 0.38 -12.35
N SER A 196 0.91 -0.27 -13.38
CA SER A 196 1.55 -1.34 -14.13
C SER A 196 2.99 -1.02 -14.56
N GLY A 197 3.87 -1.99 -14.41
CA GLY A 197 5.30 -1.90 -14.73
C GLY A 197 6.20 -1.62 -13.53
N MET A 198 5.61 -1.35 -12.39
CA MET A 198 6.28 -0.97 -11.16
C MET A 198 6.29 -2.04 -10.11
N VAL A 199 5.31 -2.89 -10.14
CA VAL A 199 5.20 -4.07 -9.30
C VAL A 199 5.91 -5.26 -9.93
N CYS A 200 6.23 -6.20 -9.10
CA CYS A 200 7.07 -7.34 -9.41
C CYS A 200 6.55 -8.20 -10.56
N ASN A 201 5.26 -8.36 -10.70
CA ASN A 201 4.73 -9.14 -11.80
C ASN A 201 3.21 -8.97 -11.94
N GLY A 202 2.80 -8.25 -12.95
CA GLY A 202 1.42 -7.98 -13.22
C GLY A 202 0.47 -9.17 -13.30
N LEU A 203 0.13 -9.73 -12.17
CA LEU A 203 -1.20 -10.29 -12.03
C LEU A 203 -2.12 -9.08 -11.81
N VAL A 204 -2.59 -8.56 -12.91
CA VAL A 204 -3.53 -7.46 -12.92
C VAL A 204 -4.88 -7.98 -12.42
N PRO A 205 -5.33 -7.60 -11.22
CA PRO A 205 -6.54 -8.21 -10.67
C PRO A 205 -7.79 -7.79 -11.41
N THR A 206 -7.83 -6.56 -11.95
CA THR A 206 -9.00 -6.07 -12.68
C THR A 206 -8.70 -4.87 -13.53
N GLU A 207 -9.22 -4.89 -14.71
CA GLU A 207 -9.28 -3.75 -15.58
C GLU A 207 -10.46 -2.84 -15.16
N VAL A 208 -10.16 -1.61 -14.78
CA VAL A 208 -11.19 -0.59 -14.56
C VAL A 208 -10.94 0.53 -15.56
N ALA A 209 -11.82 0.65 -16.55
CA ALA A 209 -11.77 1.69 -17.57
C ALA A 209 -10.43 1.81 -18.32
N GLY A 210 -9.78 0.68 -18.61
CA GLY A 210 -8.51 0.65 -19.33
C GLY A 210 -7.29 1.03 -18.48
N LEU A 211 -7.45 1.15 -17.16
CA LEU A 211 -6.38 1.32 -16.20
C LEU A 211 -6.16 0.00 -15.47
N PHE A 212 -4.92 -0.42 -15.43
CA PHE A 212 -4.52 -1.58 -14.65
C PHE A 212 -4.18 -1.11 -13.24
N LYS A 213 -4.82 -1.74 -12.25
CA LYS A 213 -4.49 -1.55 -10.85
C LYS A 213 -3.56 -2.67 -10.41
N GLU A 214 -2.44 -2.31 -9.84
CA GLU A 214 -1.51 -3.27 -9.25
C GLU A 214 -1.33 -2.93 -7.78
N MET A 215 -0.98 -3.91 -6.97
CA MET A 215 -0.71 -3.71 -5.55
C MET A 215 0.68 -4.17 -5.19
N ASP A 216 1.35 -3.39 -4.36
CA ASP A 216 2.65 -3.71 -3.79
C ASP A 216 2.87 -2.86 -2.53
N TYR A 217 3.80 -3.28 -1.69
CA TYR A 217 4.43 -2.40 -0.69
C TYR A 217 5.64 -1.71 -1.33
N SER A 218 6.02 -0.56 -0.82
CA SER A 218 7.13 0.18 -1.42
C SER A 218 8.48 -0.53 -1.25
N GLY A 219 9.29 -0.43 -2.30
CA GLY A 219 10.70 -0.85 -2.31
C GLY A 219 11.68 0.25 -1.91
N GLY A 220 11.22 1.44 -1.48
CA GLY A 220 12.06 2.56 -1.07
C GLY A 220 12.92 3.11 -2.23
N ARG A 221 12.34 3.28 -3.41
CA ARG A 221 13.08 3.69 -4.62
C ARG A 221 12.80 5.09 -5.08
N MET A 222 11.75 5.73 -4.52
CA MET A 222 11.37 7.07 -4.91
C MET A 222 12.32 8.13 -4.38
N CYS A 223 12.27 9.29 -5.02
CA CYS A 223 12.98 10.46 -4.52
C CYS A 223 12.30 11.01 -3.27
N SER A 224 13.10 11.43 -2.30
CA SER A 224 12.60 12.26 -1.21
C SER A 224 11.97 13.54 -1.77
N LEU A 225 10.86 13.94 -1.22
CA LEU A 225 10.22 15.22 -1.51
C LEU A 225 10.53 16.20 -0.39
N TRP A 226 11.05 17.35 -0.74
CA TRP A 226 11.25 18.45 0.20
C TRP A 226 10.12 19.45 0.01
N GLU A 227 9.19 19.47 0.92
CA GLU A 227 7.96 20.26 0.83
C GLU A 227 8.20 21.77 0.73
N ALA A 228 9.33 22.25 1.28
CA ALA A 228 9.74 23.64 1.09
C ALA A 228 10.24 23.97 -0.33
N LEU A 229 10.49 22.94 -1.16
CA LEU A 229 11.06 23.11 -2.50
C LEU A 229 10.66 21.96 -3.42
N LEU A 230 9.37 21.82 -3.65
CA LEU A 230 8.82 20.82 -4.57
C LEU A 230 9.02 21.27 -6.02
N ASP A 231 9.57 20.40 -6.83
CA ASP A 231 9.79 20.63 -8.26
C ASP A 231 8.57 20.14 -9.04
N GLU A 232 7.67 21.04 -9.40
CA GLU A 232 6.45 20.69 -10.14
C GLU A 232 6.72 20.12 -11.53
N PRO A 233 7.64 20.67 -12.34
CA PRO A 233 8.05 20.06 -13.60
C PRO A 233 8.59 18.64 -13.47
N LEU A 234 9.23 18.32 -12.36
CA LEU A 234 9.84 17.01 -12.13
C LEU A 234 8.85 16.02 -11.49
N GLY A 235 7.98 16.51 -10.62
CA GLY A 235 7.07 15.65 -9.86
C GLY A 235 7.79 14.56 -9.08
N THR A 236 7.12 13.43 -8.85
CA THR A 236 7.73 12.25 -8.21
C THR A 236 8.50 11.36 -9.20
N THR A 237 8.14 11.42 -10.48
CA THR A 237 8.59 10.45 -11.50
C THR A 237 8.94 11.09 -12.83
N MET A 238 9.43 12.34 -12.79
CA MET A 238 9.74 13.13 -13.99
C MET A 238 8.50 13.48 -14.84
N THR A 239 7.34 13.47 -14.24
CA THR A 239 6.12 13.98 -14.83
C THR A 239 5.62 15.12 -13.96
N ALA A 240 5.25 16.20 -14.62
CA ALA A 240 4.82 17.41 -13.94
C ALA A 240 3.61 17.15 -13.03
N VAL A 241 3.67 17.65 -11.82
CA VAL A 241 2.60 17.64 -10.83
C VAL A 241 2.38 19.05 -10.33
N ASP A 242 1.16 19.49 -10.30
CA ASP A 242 0.74 20.74 -9.68
C ASP A 242 0.61 20.49 -8.15
N TRP A 243 1.72 20.71 -7.43
CA TRP A 243 1.79 20.37 -6.00
C TRP A 243 0.96 21.30 -5.13
N ASP A 244 0.90 22.58 -5.49
CA ASP A 244 0.18 23.60 -4.71
C ASP A 244 -1.25 23.82 -5.17
N CYS A 245 -1.72 22.99 -6.13
CA CYS A 245 -3.08 23.05 -6.66
C CYS A 245 -3.47 24.43 -7.23
N SER A 246 -2.48 25.17 -7.74
CA SER A 246 -2.69 26.49 -8.32
C SER A 246 -3.38 26.47 -9.69
N GLY A 247 -3.53 25.28 -10.27
CA GLY A 247 -4.11 25.05 -11.59
C GLY A 247 -3.09 25.10 -12.72
N GLY A 248 -1.79 25.04 -12.42
CA GLY A 248 -0.74 25.00 -13.41
C GLY A 248 0.64 24.72 -12.87
N VAL A 249 1.48 24.05 -13.65
CA VAL A 249 2.85 23.73 -13.30
C VAL A 249 3.73 24.97 -13.44
N SER A 250 4.29 25.47 -12.35
CA SER A 250 5.01 26.75 -12.31
C SER A 250 6.52 26.64 -12.09
N GLY A 251 7.03 25.59 -11.51
CA GLY A 251 8.44 25.42 -11.17
C GLY A 251 8.61 24.87 -9.76
N PHE A 252 9.36 25.57 -8.90
CA PHE A 252 9.48 25.18 -7.50
C PHE A 252 8.42 25.88 -6.66
N VAL A 253 7.72 25.07 -5.85
CA VAL A 253 6.72 25.56 -4.91
C VAL A 253 7.01 25.02 -3.51
N ALA A 254 6.46 25.67 -2.49
CA ALA A 254 6.43 25.15 -1.13
C ALA A 254 4.99 24.78 -0.82
N HIS A 255 4.74 23.53 -0.49
CA HIS A 255 3.41 23.03 -0.16
C HIS A 255 3.54 21.86 0.80
N ASP A 256 2.63 21.78 1.77
CA ASP A 256 2.56 20.69 2.71
C ASP A 256 1.81 19.51 2.07
N LEU A 257 2.51 18.41 1.88
CA LEU A 257 1.96 17.17 1.33
C LEU A 257 1.61 16.16 2.43
N SER A 258 2.03 16.46 3.65
CA SER A 258 1.84 15.61 4.82
C SER A 258 0.51 15.95 5.51
N THR A 259 -0.60 15.50 4.95
CA THR A 259 -1.91 15.80 5.50
C THR A 259 -2.50 14.61 6.25
N SER A 260 -3.25 14.88 7.30
CA SER A 260 -4.03 13.89 8.06
C SER A 260 -5.30 13.45 7.33
N GLY A 261 -5.27 13.39 6.01
CA GLY A 261 -6.39 13.02 5.18
C GLY A 261 -5.96 12.49 3.83
N ALA A 262 -6.89 12.05 3.03
CA ALA A 262 -6.62 11.46 1.73
C ALA A 262 -6.18 12.48 0.65
N GLY A 263 -5.99 13.75 0.98
CA GLY A 263 -5.75 14.81 0.02
C GLY A 263 -4.48 15.60 0.24
N TRP A 264 -3.62 15.63 -0.75
CA TRP A 264 -2.38 16.43 -0.81
C TRP A 264 -2.62 17.91 -1.17
N CYS A 265 -3.85 18.36 -1.24
CA CYS A 265 -4.21 19.75 -1.48
C CYS A 265 -4.70 20.46 -0.21
N ASP A 266 -4.54 19.85 0.92
CA ASP A 266 -4.82 20.47 2.21
C ASP A 266 -3.55 21.14 2.74
N ASP A 267 -3.61 22.43 3.05
CA ASP A 267 -2.45 23.27 3.41
C ASP A 267 -2.42 23.50 4.93
N ALA A 268 -2.37 22.44 5.72
CA ALA A 268 -2.63 22.58 7.17
C ALA A 268 -1.54 22.06 8.11
N GLY A 269 -0.29 21.86 7.69
CA GLY A 269 0.66 21.19 8.57
C GLY A 269 2.11 21.68 8.55
N PHE A 270 3.02 20.79 8.87
CA PHE A 270 4.44 21.03 9.02
C PHE A 270 5.19 20.71 7.71
N ILE A 271 5.90 21.67 7.16
CA ILE A 271 6.73 21.48 5.97
C ILE A 271 8.02 20.75 6.35
N GLY A 272 8.25 19.60 5.76
CA GLY A 272 9.38 18.73 6.06
C GLY A 272 10.00 18.04 4.85
N VAL A 273 10.58 16.88 5.08
CA VAL A 273 11.07 15.99 4.04
C VAL A 273 10.31 14.68 4.14
N ILE A 274 9.70 14.27 3.05
CA ILE A 274 8.97 13.01 2.94
C ILE A 274 9.84 12.02 2.17
N ASP A 275 10.13 10.90 2.78
CA ASP A 275 10.97 9.85 2.22
C ASP A 275 10.15 8.63 1.83
N ASP A 276 10.50 8.03 0.70
CA ASP A 276 10.03 6.70 0.36
C ASP A 276 10.79 5.65 1.18
N LEU A 277 10.05 4.88 1.95
CA LEU A 277 10.61 3.83 2.81
C LEU A 277 10.59 2.48 2.11
N ASN A 278 11.60 1.65 2.36
CA ASN A 278 11.61 0.28 1.90
C ASN A 278 10.81 -0.60 2.85
N GLU A 279 9.50 -0.67 2.63
CA GLU A 279 8.56 -1.42 3.46
C GLU A 279 8.88 -2.92 3.46
N TRP A 280 9.22 -3.49 2.30
CA TRP A 280 9.63 -4.89 2.21
C TRP A 280 10.85 -5.25 3.06
N ALA A 281 11.73 -4.30 3.30
CA ALA A 281 12.86 -4.49 4.21
C ALA A 281 12.50 -4.26 5.67
N SER A 282 11.32 -3.69 5.94
CA SER A 282 10.87 -3.31 7.27
C SER A 282 9.87 -4.30 7.88
N ILE A 283 9.23 -5.15 7.06
CA ILE A 283 8.23 -6.11 7.56
C ILE A 283 8.81 -7.04 8.62
N GLN A 284 8.03 -7.28 9.65
CA GLN A 284 8.37 -8.14 10.78
C GLN A 284 7.18 -9.07 11.07
N ASP A 285 7.43 -10.35 11.20
CA ASP A 285 6.42 -11.29 11.67
C ASP A 285 6.71 -11.64 13.13
N VAL A 286 5.92 -11.10 14.02
CA VAL A 286 6.05 -11.34 15.45
C VAL A 286 5.34 -12.62 15.92
N THR A 287 4.45 -13.18 15.11
CA THR A 287 3.71 -14.39 15.45
C THR A 287 4.62 -15.60 15.55
N ALA A 288 5.73 -15.61 14.78
CA ALA A 288 6.75 -16.65 14.83
C ALA A 288 7.45 -16.74 16.21
N PHE A 289 7.38 -15.68 17.03
CA PHE A 289 8.05 -15.57 18.33
C PHE A 289 7.07 -15.48 19.50
N LYS A 290 5.75 -15.46 19.25
CA LYS A 290 4.76 -15.43 20.34
C LYS A 290 4.82 -16.70 21.19
N SER A 291 5.50 -16.59 22.33
CA SER A 291 5.08 -17.33 23.52
C SER A 291 3.93 -16.54 24.15
N ALA A 292 2.91 -17.21 24.62
CA ALA A 292 1.63 -16.66 25.09
C ALA A 292 1.66 -15.61 26.23
N ALA A 293 2.76 -14.89 26.40
CA ALA A 293 2.95 -13.86 27.42
C ALA A 293 3.64 -12.64 26.81
N SER A 294 2.87 -11.57 26.67
CA SER A 294 3.28 -10.18 26.50
C SER A 294 3.94 -9.76 25.18
N LEU A 295 3.14 -9.44 24.18
CA LEU A 295 3.46 -8.31 23.30
C LEU A 295 2.61 -7.12 23.76
N GLU A 296 3.22 -5.96 23.97
CA GLU A 296 2.49 -4.70 23.97
C GLU A 296 1.93 -4.55 22.56
N ILE A 297 0.61 -4.64 22.43
CA ILE A 297 -0.09 -4.41 21.17
C ILE A 297 0.01 -2.91 20.93
N LEU A 298 0.65 -2.52 19.84
CA LEU A 298 0.70 -1.13 19.41
C LEU A 298 -0.70 -0.69 18.94
N PRO A 299 -0.98 0.61 18.96
CA PRO A 299 -2.30 1.12 18.55
C PRO A 299 -2.66 0.69 17.14
N MET A 300 -3.94 0.52 16.91
CA MET A 300 -4.50 0.09 15.63
C MET A 300 -4.63 1.27 14.69
N ALA A 301 -4.41 1.02 13.41
CA ALA A 301 -4.65 1.98 12.36
C ALA A 301 -5.98 1.67 11.67
N SER A 302 -6.93 2.60 11.70
CA SER A 302 -8.15 2.51 10.89
C SER A 302 -7.82 2.81 9.42
N CYS A 303 -8.50 2.14 8.51
CA CYS A 303 -8.27 2.31 7.08
C CYS A 303 -9.21 3.29 6.42
N ILE A 304 -8.90 3.60 5.16
CA ILE A 304 -9.65 4.55 4.34
C ILE A 304 -11.13 4.17 4.20
N THR A 305 -12.00 5.15 4.27
CA THR A 305 -13.44 5.01 4.04
C THR A 305 -13.81 5.24 2.58
N ALA A 306 -15.01 4.81 2.19
CA ALA A 306 -15.53 5.08 0.85
C ALA A 306 -15.69 6.58 0.57
N GLU A 307 -16.02 7.37 1.59
CA GLU A 307 -16.13 8.83 1.53
C GLU A 307 -14.76 9.46 1.28
N GLU A 308 -13.73 9.06 2.02
CA GLU A 308 -12.37 9.55 1.84
C GLU A 308 -11.82 9.17 0.47
N VAL A 309 -12.12 7.97 -0.04
CA VAL A 309 -11.76 7.58 -1.42
C VAL A 309 -12.44 8.49 -2.45
N ALA A 310 -13.72 8.80 -2.26
CA ALA A 310 -14.45 9.69 -3.16
C ALA A 310 -13.89 11.12 -3.11
N GLU A 311 -13.55 11.61 -1.94
CA GLU A 311 -12.92 12.92 -1.73
C GLU A 311 -11.54 12.97 -2.40
N MET A 312 -10.69 11.99 -2.14
CA MET A 312 -9.36 11.86 -2.75
C MET A 312 -9.43 11.82 -4.30
N ARG A 313 -10.39 11.08 -4.86
CA ARG A 313 -10.61 11.05 -6.31
C ARG A 313 -11.04 12.43 -6.85
N SER A 314 -11.88 13.13 -6.10
CA SER A 314 -12.28 14.49 -6.45
C SER A 314 -11.10 15.47 -6.42
N MET A 315 -10.27 15.40 -5.39
CA MET A 315 -9.07 16.25 -5.25
C MET A 315 -8.03 15.93 -6.33
N LYS A 316 -7.74 14.66 -6.59
CA LYS A 316 -6.85 14.25 -7.69
C LYS A 316 -7.34 14.76 -9.05
N ALA A 317 -8.65 14.82 -9.26
CA ALA A 317 -9.21 15.39 -10.49
C ALA A 317 -9.06 16.90 -10.57
N PHE A 318 -8.99 17.58 -9.43
CA PHE A 318 -8.88 19.04 -9.36
C PHE A 318 -7.44 19.52 -9.34
N CYS A 319 -6.57 18.93 -8.52
CA CYS A 319 -5.24 19.45 -8.24
C CYS A 319 -4.16 18.86 -9.14
N ALA A 320 -4.12 17.59 -9.26
CA ALA A 320 -3.16 16.93 -10.13
C ALA A 320 -3.90 16.41 -11.35
N GLN A 321 -3.40 16.74 -12.49
CA GLN A 321 -3.73 16.02 -13.71
C GLN A 321 -2.55 15.06 -13.99
N PRO A 322 -2.36 14.00 -13.19
CA PRO A 322 -1.32 13.06 -13.49
C PRO A 322 -1.67 12.45 -14.82
N THR A 323 -0.91 12.83 -15.83
CA THR A 323 -0.97 12.09 -17.08
C THR A 323 -0.56 10.65 -16.77
N ALA A 324 -1.03 9.71 -17.57
CA ALA A 324 -0.81 8.27 -17.39
C ALA A 324 0.65 7.83 -17.11
N ALA A 325 1.59 8.71 -17.21
CA ALA A 325 3.02 8.48 -16.98
C ALA A 325 3.50 8.83 -15.56
N THR A 326 2.68 9.46 -14.73
CA THR A 326 3.14 10.09 -13.47
C THR A 326 3.24 9.15 -12.29
N GLU A 327 2.47 8.11 -12.28
CA GLU A 327 2.31 7.30 -11.07
C GLU A 327 3.12 6.01 -11.12
N ALA A 328 4.07 6.01 -12.01
CA ALA A 328 4.80 4.84 -12.29
C ALA A 328 5.97 4.70 -11.37
N CYS A 329 5.89 4.25 -10.12
CA CYS A 329 7.13 4.06 -9.49
C CYS A 329 7.17 3.31 -8.23
N VAL A 330 6.91 2.06 -8.27
CA VAL A 330 7.28 1.46 -7.07
C VAL A 330 7.85 0.16 -7.24
N SER A 331 8.36 -0.43 -6.58
CA SER A 331 8.93 -1.75 -6.55
C SER A 331 10.39 -1.79 -6.98
N ALA A 332 10.98 -2.91 -6.72
CA ALA A 332 12.32 -3.28 -7.08
C ALA A 332 12.66 -3.13 -8.60
N LYS A 333 11.68 -2.71 -9.41
CA LYS A 333 11.79 -2.59 -10.87
C LYS A 333 11.98 -1.18 -11.41
N ALA A 334 11.78 -0.15 -10.58
CA ALA A 334 12.11 1.23 -10.96
C ALA A 334 13.62 1.44 -10.89
N LEU A 335 14.22 1.90 -11.97
CA LEU A 335 15.66 2.14 -12.08
C LEU A 335 15.89 3.55 -12.59
N PHE A 336 16.49 4.39 -11.75
CA PHE A 336 16.85 5.75 -12.11
C PHE A 336 18.22 5.79 -12.81
N VAL A 337 18.30 6.62 -13.85
CA VAL A 337 19.51 6.82 -14.64
C VAL A 337 19.81 8.32 -14.69
N THR A 338 21.01 8.71 -14.28
CA THR A 338 21.45 10.10 -14.24
C THR A 338 22.80 10.23 -14.90
N ALA A 339 22.88 10.98 -15.98
CA ALA A 339 24.14 11.21 -16.67
C ALA A 339 25.17 11.85 -15.74
N GLY A 340 26.38 11.27 -15.69
CA GLY A 340 27.44 11.74 -14.82
C GLY A 340 27.33 11.33 -13.34
N ALA A 341 26.37 10.49 -12.97
CA ALA A 341 26.30 9.92 -11.64
C ALA A 341 27.54 9.05 -11.34
N SER A 342 27.88 8.91 -10.05
CA SER A 342 28.98 8.05 -9.65
C SER A 342 28.65 6.57 -9.91
N PRO A 343 29.53 5.80 -10.57
CA PRO A 343 29.30 4.38 -10.77
C PRO A 343 29.45 3.55 -9.51
N GLY A 344 30.13 4.09 -8.48
CA GLY A 344 30.37 3.39 -7.23
C GLY A 344 29.12 3.35 -6.35
N GLY A 345 28.58 2.13 -6.13
CA GLY A 345 27.40 1.95 -5.29
C GLY A 345 26.07 2.21 -5.98
N ALA A 346 26.07 2.43 -7.30
CA ALA A 346 24.81 2.61 -8.04
C ALA A 346 23.95 1.34 -7.97
N ASP A 347 22.73 1.47 -7.47
CA ASP A 347 21.76 0.39 -7.33
C ASP A 347 20.43 0.69 -8.05
N GLY A 348 20.37 1.83 -8.72
CA GLY A 348 19.22 2.28 -9.48
C GLY A 348 18.14 2.98 -8.68
N ARG A 349 18.35 3.21 -7.38
CA ARG A 349 17.48 4.09 -6.59
C ARG A 349 17.67 5.55 -7.01
N CYS A 350 16.73 6.40 -6.65
CA CYS A 350 16.82 7.81 -6.97
C CYS A 350 18.08 8.46 -6.41
N GLN A 351 18.49 8.11 -5.20
CA GLN A 351 19.67 8.64 -4.51
C GLN A 351 21.00 8.02 -5.01
N SER A 352 20.93 6.84 -5.63
CA SER A 352 22.09 6.12 -6.17
C SER A 352 21.83 5.61 -7.60
N PRO A 353 21.50 6.52 -8.55
CA PRO A 353 21.11 6.18 -9.89
C PRO A 353 22.26 5.59 -10.70
N TYR A 354 21.94 4.81 -11.74
CA TYR A 354 22.92 4.35 -12.70
C TYR A 354 23.45 5.53 -13.54
N PRO A 355 24.75 5.57 -13.84
CA PRO A 355 25.33 6.63 -14.68
C PRO A 355 25.02 6.45 -16.16
N THR A 356 24.67 5.25 -16.60
CA THR A 356 24.46 4.86 -18.00
C THR A 356 23.19 4.04 -18.19
N VAL A 357 22.61 4.13 -19.37
CA VAL A 357 21.47 3.29 -19.76
C VAL A 357 21.87 1.82 -19.84
N ALA A 358 23.10 1.54 -20.31
CA ALA A 358 23.65 0.18 -20.35
C ALA A 358 23.72 -0.45 -18.96
N GLY A 359 24.18 0.30 -17.96
CA GLY A 359 24.25 -0.16 -16.56
C GLY A 359 22.87 -0.48 -15.98
N ALA A 360 21.90 0.41 -16.19
CA ALA A 360 20.52 0.16 -15.77
C ALA A 360 19.89 -1.03 -16.49
N ASN A 361 20.10 -1.16 -17.81
CA ASN A 361 19.61 -2.29 -18.60
C ASN A 361 20.19 -3.63 -18.13
N ALA A 362 21.46 -3.66 -17.74
CA ALA A 362 22.08 -4.86 -17.19
C ALA A 362 21.41 -5.33 -15.89
N ALA A 363 21.04 -4.38 -15.02
CA ALA A 363 20.36 -4.65 -13.76
C ALA A 363 18.85 -4.89 -13.92
N ALA A 364 18.25 -4.43 -15.00
CA ALA A 364 16.81 -4.52 -15.24
C ALA A 364 16.33 -5.98 -15.31
N THR A 365 15.09 -6.17 -14.91
CA THR A 365 14.33 -7.43 -15.06
C THR A 365 13.17 -7.22 -16.04
N ASN A 366 12.42 -8.26 -16.36
CA ASN A 366 11.22 -8.13 -17.16
C ASN A 366 10.20 -7.21 -16.44
N GLY A 367 9.68 -6.23 -17.17
CA GLY A 367 8.76 -5.24 -16.61
C GLY A 367 9.44 -4.12 -15.81
N SER A 368 10.77 -3.97 -15.87
CA SER A 368 11.46 -2.82 -15.27
C SER A 368 11.07 -1.51 -15.94
N ALA A 369 11.11 -0.42 -15.19
CA ALA A 369 10.94 0.93 -15.65
C ALA A 369 12.26 1.71 -15.46
N LEU A 370 12.81 2.24 -16.54
CA LEU A 370 14.01 3.06 -16.52
C LEU A 370 13.62 4.54 -16.61
N PHE A 371 14.01 5.33 -15.62
CA PHE A 371 13.77 6.76 -15.56
C PHE A 371 15.05 7.53 -15.89
N LEU A 372 15.10 8.12 -17.08
CA LEU A 372 16.25 8.89 -17.54
C LEU A 372 16.06 10.37 -17.18
N ARG A 373 16.86 10.86 -16.26
CA ARG A 373 16.89 12.27 -15.91
C ARG A 373 17.46 13.14 -17.07
N PRO A 374 17.24 14.46 -17.06
CA PRO A 374 17.82 15.34 -18.04
C PRO A 374 19.33 15.15 -18.14
N GLY A 375 19.87 15.04 -19.35
CA GLY A 375 21.30 14.89 -19.58
C GLY A 375 21.65 14.18 -20.87
N THR A 376 22.95 14.12 -21.18
CA THR A 376 23.48 13.33 -22.29
C THR A 376 24.10 12.07 -21.76
N TYR A 377 23.64 10.96 -22.26
CA TYR A 377 24.13 9.61 -21.94
C TYR A 377 25.00 9.13 -23.08
N ASP A 378 26.32 9.21 -22.90
CA ASP A 378 27.29 8.76 -23.89
C ASP A 378 27.55 7.26 -23.68
N GLU A 379 26.85 6.41 -24.44
CA GLU A 379 26.96 4.96 -24.33
C GLU A 379 28.12 4.44 -25.20
N THR A 380 28.93 3.55 -24.66
CA THR A 380 30.07 2.98 -25.40
C THR A 380 29.64 1.84 -26.32
N GLY A 381 28.78 2.13 -27.28
CA GLY A 381 28.28 1.17 -28.26
C GLY A 381 26.76 1.04 -28.25
N VAL A 382 26.27 0.01 -28.95
CA VAL A 382 24.82 -0.24 -29.05
C VAL A 382 24.30 -0.84 -27.75
N VAL A 383 23.37 -0.18 -27.09
CA VAL A 383 22.62 -0.75 -25.96
C VAL A 383 21.44 -1.57 -26.50
N THR A 384 21.53 -2.87 -26.42
CA THR A 384 20.45 -3.76 -26.82
C THR A 384 19.53 -4.03 -25.60
N LEU A 385 18.27 -3.63 -25.71
CA LEU A 385 17.26 -3.92 -24.73
C LEU A 385 16.70 -5.33 -24.98
N SER A 386 17.16 -6.29 -24.21
CA SER A 386 16.79 -7.71 -24.39
C SER A 386 15.62 -8.16 -23.51
N LYS A 387 15.14 -7.30 -22.64
CA LYS A 387 14.06 -7.58 -21.68
C LYS A 387 12.90 -6.63 -21.95
N PRO A 388 11.64 -7.08 -21.88
CA PRO A 388 10.51 -6.17 -21.87
C PRO A 388 10.66 -5.16 -20.73
N MET A 389 10.68 -3.86 -21.05
CA MET A 389 10.83 -2.79 -20.09
C MET A 389 10.23 -1.48 -20.61
N TRP A 390 9.97 -0.57 -19.70
CA TRP A 390 9.52 0.78 -20.01
C TRP A 390 10.70 1.74 -19.92
N ILE A 391 10.77 2.71 -20.79
CA ILE A 391 11.76 3.78 -20.71
C ILE A 391 11.03 5.11 -20.71
N TYR A 392 11.19 5.82 -19.61
CA TYR A 392 10.67 7.17 -19.43
C TYR A 392 11.85 8.15 -19.52
N ALA A 393 11.77 9.07 -20.44
CA ALA A 393 12.81 10.09 -20.62
C ALA A 393 12.15 11.47 -20.62
N VAL A 394 12.72 12.38 -19.85
CA VAL A 394 12.32 13.79 -19.93
C VAL A 394 12.82 14.42 -21.25
N LYS A 395 12.17 15.49 -21.66
CA LYS A 395 12.38 16.18 -22.95
C LYS A 395 13.85 16.52 -23.27
N SER A 396 14.72 16.59 -22.27
CA SER A 396 16.14 16.92 -22.40
C SER A 396 17.10 15.74 -22.20
N ALA A 397 16.61 14.50 -22.12
CA ALA A 397 17.45 13.31 -22.08
C ALA A 397 17.86 12.92 -23.51
N LEU A 398 19.14 12.77 -23.75
CA LEU A 398 19.72 12.39 -25.04
C LEU A 398 20.66 11.20 -24.87
N ILE A 399 20.37 10.09 -25.55
CA ILE A 399 21.24 8.92 -25.61
C ILE A 399 22.04 8.98 -26.90
N ARG A 400 23.38 8.84 -26.82
CA ARG A 400 24.29 8.87 -27.96
C ARG A 400 25.08 7.56 -28.06
#